data_9a554f6d7a69d4c1dcc109e40f1f3b4f
#
_entry.id   9a554f6d7a69d4c1dcc109e40f1f3b4f
#
_cell.length_a   1.000
_cell.length_b   1.000
_cell.length_c   1.000
_cell.angle_alpha   90.00
_cell.angle_beta   90.00
_cell.angle_gamma   90.00
#
_symmetry.space_group_name_H-M   'P 1'
#
loop_
_entity.id
_entity.type
_entity.pdbx_description
1 polymer ?
#
loop_
_entity_poly.entity_id
_entity_poly.type
_entity_poly.pdbx_seq_one_letter_code
_entity_poly.pdbx_strand_id
1 'polypeptide(L)' 'MNRLTIYPKDIQRITGRSDRYGRMLLSKIKTHFHKLNHQFVTIEEFCLYTGLKAEDVKRLL' A
#
# COMPACT_ATOMS: atom_id res chain seq x y z
N MET A 1 8.74 8.08 13.64
CA MET A 1 9.46 7.01 12.95
C MET A 1 8.96 6.90 11.51
N ASN A 2 9.89 6.83 10.58
CA ASN A 2 9.53 6.74 9.17
C ASN A 2 9.37 5.28 8.76
N ARG A 3 8.19 4.96 8.25
CA ARG A 3 7.91 3.64 7.73
C ARG A 3 8.03 3.67 6.21
N LEU A 4 8.70 2.66 5.65
CA LEU A 4 8.91 2.58 4.20
C LEU A 4 7.86 1.71 3.51
N THR A 5 7.45 0.64 4.17
CA THR A 5 6.61 -0.42 3.60
C THR A 5 5.14 -0.27 3.98
N ILE A 6 4.24 -0.61 3.06
CA ILE A 6 2.81 -0.64 3.33
C ILE A 6 2.34 -2.09 3.44
N TYR A 7 1.42 -2.36 4.37
CA TYR A 7 0.90 -3.69 4.65
C TYR A 7 -0.62 -3.73 4.44
N PRO A 8 -1.22 -4.93 4.32
CA PRO A 8 -2.67 -5.05 4.12
C PRO A 8 -3.49 -4.33 5.19
N LYS A 9 -3.08 -4.38 6.44
CA LYS A 9 -3.80 -3.69 7.52
C LYS A 9 -3.74 -2.18 7.37
N ASP A 10 -2.66 -1.68 6.81
CA ASP A 10 -2.54 -0.24 6.54
C ASP A 10 -3.56 0.19 5.48
N ILE A 11 -3.69 -0.62 4.43
CA ILE A 11 -4.66 -0.34 3.37
C ILE A 11 -6.07 -0.38 3.93
N GLN A 12 -6.35 -1.34 4.80
CA GLN A 12 -7.64 -1.43 5.48
C GLN A 12 -7.94 -0.16 6.26
N ARG A 13 -6.96 0.35 6.97
CA ARG A 13 -7.09 1.59 7.75
C ARG A 13 -7.30 2.81 6.85
N ILE A 14 -6.54 2.88 5.76
CA ILE A 14 -6.59 4.02 4.85
C ILE A 14 -7.90 4.07 4.08
N THR A 15 -8.35 2.92 3.58
CA THR A 15 -9.51 2.85 2.68
C THR A 15 -10.82 2.53 3.40
N GLY A 16 -10.76 2.00 4.60
CA GLY A 16 -11.96 1.54 5.30
C GLY A 16 -12.51 0.23 4.74
N ARG A 17 -11.76 -0.45 3.89
CA ARG A 17 -12.21 -1.70 3.28
C ARG A 17 -11.62 -2.90 4.04
N SER A 18 -11.96 -4.11 3.60
CA SER A 18 -11.57 -5.33 4.30
C SER A 18 -10.08 -5.65 4.15
N ASP A 19 -9.58 -6.53 5.03
CA ASP A 19 -8.22 -7.05 4.93
C ASP A 19 -8.02 -7.78 3.59
N ARG A 20 -9.03 -8.50 3.16
CA ARG A 20 -8.99 -9.21 1.88
C ARG A 20 -8.76 -8.24 0.72
N TYR A 21 -9.44 -7.09 0.76
CA TYR A 21 -9.24 -6.06 -0.24
C TYR A 21 -7.81 -5.54 -0.22
N GLY A 22 -7.27 -5.34 0.97
CA GLY A 22 -5.89 -4.87 1.12
C GLY A 22 -4.89 -5.84 0.50
N ARG A 23 -5.08 -7.12 0.73
CA ARG A 23 -4.21 -8.15 0.14
C ARG A 23 -4.32 -8.19 -1.37
N MET A 24 -5.54 -8.09 -1.89
CA MET A 24 -5.77 -8.06 -3.32
C MET A 24 -5.12 -6.84 -3.97
N LEU A 25 -5.28 -5.68 -3.34
CA LEU A 25 -4.71 -4.44 -3.87
C LEU A 25 -3.19 -4.50 -3.90
N LEU A 26 -2.56 -5.03 -2.84
CA LEU A 26 -1.11 -5.17 -2.82
C LEU A 26 -0.63 -6.08 -3.95
N SER A 27 -1.35 -7.16 -4.22
CA SER A 27 -1.01 -8.06 -5.31
C SER A 27 -1.04 -7.33 -6.66
N LYS A 28 -2.07 -6.50 -6.87
CA LYS A 28 -2.20 -5.72 -8.10
C LYS A 28 -1.07 -4.70 -8.23
N ILE A 29 -0.69 -4.07 -7.14
CA ILE A 29 0.40 -3.09 -7.16
C ILE A 29 1.72 -3.78 -7.48
N LYS A 30 1.98 -4.95 -6.91
CA LYS A 30 3.18 -5.71 -7.22
C LYS A 30 3.26 -6.06 -8.70
N THR A 31 2.15 -6.48 -9.28
CA THR A 31 2.09 -6.79 -10.71
C THR A 31 2.36 -5.54 -11.54
N HIS A 32 1.76 -4.41 -11.14
CA HIS A 32 1.93 -3.14 -11.85
C HIS A 32 3.39 -2.69 -11.90
N PHE A 33 4.11 -2.86 -10.79
CA PHE A 33 5.51 -2.44 -10.69
C PHE A 33 6.50 -3.58 -10.98
N HIS A 34 6.01 -4.71 -11.50
CA HIS A 34 6.85 -5.85 -11.86
C HIS A 34 7.66 -6.40 -10.70
N LYS A 35 7.06 -6.39 -9.51
CA LYS A 35 7.69 -6.91 -8.31
C LYS A 35 7.48 -8.41 -8.19
N LEU A 36 8.45 -9.07 -7.55
CA LEU A 36 8.32 -10.49 -7.19
C LEU A 36 7.47 -10.62 -5.93
N ASN A 37 6.92 -11.81 -5.69
CA ASN A 37 6.00 -12.03 -4.57
C ASN A 37 6.61 -11.70 -3.21
N HIS A 38 7.91 -11.92 -3.05
CA HIS A 38 8.58 -11.68 -1.76
C HIS A 38 8.99 -10.21 -1.56
N GLN A 39 8.84 -9.38 -2.57
CA GLN A 39 9.24 -7.98 -2.47
C GLN A 39 8.12 -7.16 -1.86
N PHE A 40 8.49 -6.17 -1.04
CA PHE A 40 7.52 -5.30 -0.40
C PHE A 40 7.09 -4.17 -1.32
N VAL A 41 5.89 -3.65 -1.05
CA VAL A 41 5.39 -2.45 -1.70
C VAL A 41 5.70 -1.27 -0.80
N THR A 42 6.32 -0.23 -1.35
CA THR A 42 6.63 0.97 -0.57
C THR A 42 5.41 1.88 -0.49
N ILE A 43 5.43 2.77 0.50
CA ILE A 43 4.38 3.79 0.63
C ILE A 43 4.33 4.65 -0.63
N GLU A 44 5.48 4.99 -1.19
CA GLU A 44 5.53 5.80 -2.41
C GLU A 44 4.89 5.07 -3.59
N GLU A 45 5.17 3.78 -3.75
CA GLU A 45 4.57 2.98 -4.82
C GLU A 45 3.06 2.90 -4.64
N PHE A 46 2.60 2.71 -3.41
CA PHE A 46 1.17 2.68 -3.11
C PHE A 46 0.52 4.01 -3.49
N CYS A 47 1.16 5.12 -3.15
CA CYS A 47 0.64 6.44 -3.47
C CYS A 47 0.62 6.71 -4.97
N LEU A 48 1.65 6.28 -5.68
CA LEU A 48 1.69 6.41 -7.14
C LEU A 48 0.56 5.62 -7.80
N TYR A 49 0.32 4.42 -7.30
CA TYR A 49 -0.71 3.55 -7.87
C TYR A 49 -2.13 4.07 -7.59
N THR A 50 -2.37 4.53 -6.38
CA THR A 50 -3.70 4.94 -5.93
C THR A 50 -4.01 6.40 -6.21
N GLY A 51 -3.00 7.21 -6.43
CA GLY A 51 -3.16 8.66 -6.59
C GLY A 51 -3.29 9.41 -5.27
N LEU A 52 -3.11 8.73 -4.13
CA LEU A 52 -3.17 9.37 -2.84
C LEU A 52 -1.87 10.12 -2.55
N LYS A 53 -1.97 11.15 -1.70
CA LYS A 53 -0.80 11.93 -1.31
C LYS A 53 -0.05 11.20 -0.19
N ALA A 54 1.28 11.11 -0.35
CA ALA A 54 2.11 10.41 0.63
C ALA A 54 1.97 11.00 2.02
N GLU A 55 1.88 12.32 2.14
CA GLU A 55 1.75 12.98 3.45
C GLU A 55 0.45 12.59 4.15
N ASP A 56 -0.63 12.42 3.40
CA ASP A 56 -1.91 12.01 3.96
C ASP A 56 -1.87 10.56 4.42
N VAL A 57 -1.26 9.69 3.62
CA VAL A 57 -1.11 8.28 3.96
C VAL A 57 -0.25 8.12 5.21
N LYS A 58 0.89 8.80 5.27
CA LYS A 58 1.79 8.71 6.41
C LYS A 58 1.14 9.18 7.71
N ARG A 59 0.21 10.12 7.62
CA ARG A 59 -0.50 10.62 8.78
C ARG A 59 -1.36 9.55 9.43
N LEU A 60 -1.86 8.59 8.63
CA LEU A 60 -2.69 7.50 9.12
C LEU A 60 -1.89 6.30 9.59
N LEU A 61 -0.62 6.28 9.35
CA LEU A 61 0.26 5.21 9.78
C LEU A 61 0.94 5.56 11.09
#